data_80fac24d7192430a061d4f13ccfbed8b
#
_entry.id   80fac24d7192430a061d4f13ccfbed8b
#
_cell.length_a   1.000
_cell.length_b   1.000
_cell.length_c   1.000
_cell.angle_alpha   90.00
_cell.angle_beta   90.00
_cell.angle_gamma   90.00
#
_symmetry.space_group_name_H-M   'P 1'
#
loop_
_entity.id
_entity.type
_entity.pdbx_description
1 polymer ?
#
loop_
_entity_poly.entity_id
_entity_poly.type
_entity_poly.pdbx_seq_one_letter_code
_entity_poly.pdbx_strand_id
1 'polypeptide(L)'
;MPGLLLGDEAPNFQADTTHGPIRFHEFLGDSWGILFSHPRDFTPVCTTELGRAAKLAPEFAKRKVKLIALSIDDVSDHLAWCKDINAYNSDKPIDKLPFPIIADLKRELSVQLGMLDPDEIGKDGMPLTARVVFIFGPDKKLKLSILYPATTGRNFDEILRVVDSLQLTAVKKVATPVDWKPENPTTAVSVVTEVNDDYSHDTNKMLYKLVTNTSKMMKYMKRVTHHHKKEIKYRKLNKKRRNDEYDEDEQLFPVCLHNHSSSADSI
;
A
#
# COMPACT_ATOMS: atom_id res chain seq x y z
N MET A 1 -13.89 -10.35 -9.39
CA MET A 1 -12.84 -9.62 -10.15
C MET A 1 -11.81 -9.18 -9.14
N PRO A 2 -10.53 -9.19 -9.45
CA PRO A 2 -9.54 -8.61 -8.57
C PRO A 2 -9.86 -7.11 -8.40
N GLY A 3 -9.77 -6.59 -7.17
CA GLY A 3 -9.89 -5.17 -6.90
C GLY A 3 -8.77 -4.36 -7.58
N LEU A 4 -8.72 -3.04 -7.32
CA LEU A 4 -7.70 -2.16 -7.87
C LEU A 4 -6.30 -2.53 -7.37
N LEU A 5 -5.33 -2.55 -8.28
CA LEU A 5 -3.91 -2.70 -7.99
C LEU A 5 -3.21 -1.35 -7.97
N LEU A 6 -2.03 -1.30 -7.34
CA LEU A 6 -1.20 -0.07 -7.35
C LEU A 6 -0.85 0.34 -8.78
N GLY A 7 -1.12 1.60 -9.11
CA GLY A 7 -0.93 2.16 -10.44
C GLY A 7 -2.15 2.09 -11.36
N ASP A 8 -3.17 1.32 -11.01
CA ASP A 8 -4.43 1.30 -11.76
C ASP A 8 -5.13 2.65 -11.67
N GLU A 9 -5.78 3.04 -12.75
CA GLU A 9 -6.64 4.22 -12.76
C GLU A 9 -7.97 3.88 -12.09
N ALA A 10 -8.43 4.76 -11.20
CA ALA A 10 -9.73 4.64 -10.57
C ALA A 10 -10.85 4.67 -11.62
N PRO A 11 -11.88 3.82 -11.54
CA PRO A 11 -13.05 3.95 -12.40
C PRO A 11 -13.73 5.30 -12.18
N ASN A 12 -14.16 5.96 -13.27
CA ASN A 12 -14.89 7.22 -13.20
C ASN A 12 -16.38 6.95 -13.01
N PHE A 13 -16.76 6.44 -11.86
CA PHE A 13 -18.14 6.11 -11.51
C PHE A 13 -18.97 7.35 -11.15
N GLN A 14 -20.30 7.19 -11.22
CA GLN A 14 -21.28 8.10 -10.64
C GLN A 14 -21.85 7.46 -9.39
N ALA A 15 -22.11 8.27 -8.36
CA ALA A 15 -22.70 7.81 -7.12
C ALA A 15 -23.52 8.89 -6.42
N ASP A 16 -24.57 8.46 -5.72
CA ASP A 16 -25.31 9.31 -4.80
C ASP A 16 -24.56 9.40 -3.48
N THR A 17 -24.51 10.60 -2.91
CA THR A 17 -23.81 10.87 -1.65
C THR A 17 -24.60 11.81 -0.75
N THR A 18 -24.16 11.94 0.50
CA THR A 18 -24.70 12.92 1.47
C THR A 18 -24.56 14.38 0.99
N HIS A 19 -23.70 14.66 0.01
CA HIS A 19 -23.52 16.01 -0.57
C HIS A 19 -24.16 16.16 -1.95
N GLY A 20 -24.99 15.20 -2.36
CA GLY A 20 -25.59 15.12 -3.69
C GLY A 20 -24.82 14.15 -4.60
N PRO A 21 -25.27 13.99 -5.86
CA PRO A 21 -24.63 13.09 -6.80
C PRO A 21 -23.25 13.60 -7.20
N ILE A 22 -22.31 12.66 -7.39
CA ILE A 22 -20.96 12.98 -7.84
C ILE A 22 -20.57 12.14 -9.05
N ARG A 23 -19.59 12.63 -9.82
CA ARG A 23 -18.75 11.82 -10.70
C ARG A 23 -17.34 11.82 -10.15
N PHE A 24 -16.75 10.63 -9.95
CA PHE A 24 -15.56 10.49 -9.09
C PHE A 24 -14.34 11.28 -9.58
N HIS A 25 -14.01 11.25 -10.87
CA HIS A 25 -12.86 12.02 -11.39
C HIS A 25 -13.09 13.53 -11.31
N GLU A 26 -14.32 13.98 -11.53
CA GLU A 26 -14.69 15.40 -11.37
C GLU A 26 -14.65 15.83 -9.91
N PHE A 27 -15.11 14.95 -9.00
CA PHE A 27 -14.97 15.17 -7.56
C PHE A 27 -13.50 15.32 -7.17
N LEU A 28 -12.61 14.46 -7.63
CA LEU A 28 -11.18 14.55 -7.32
C LEU A 28 -10.56 15.83 -7.91
N GLY A 29 -10.89 16.20 -9.17
CA GLY A 29 -10.21 17.30 -9.87
C GLY A 29 -8.70 17.05 -9.90
N ASP A 30 -7.88 18.07 -9.68
CA ASP A 30 -6.41 17.97 -9.61
C ASP A 30 -5.87 17.71 -8.19
N SER A 31 -6.75 17.26 -7.29
CA SER A 31 -6.40 16.98 -5.90
C SER A 31 -6.02 15.50 -5.72
N TRP A 32 -5.28 15.22 -4.67
CA TRP A 32 -5.23 13.89 -4.10
C TRP A 32 -6.60 13.52 -3.54
N GLY A 33 -6.92 12.23 -3.50
CA GLY A 33 -8.17 11.75 -2.94
C GLY A 33 -7.99 10.52 -2.07
N ILE A 34 -8.83 10.42 -1.05
CA ILE A 34 -8.94 9.22 -0.21
C ILE A 34 -10.38 8.74 -0.27
N LEU A 35 -10.57 7.55 -0.85
CA LEU A 35 -11.80 6.79 -0.76
C LEU A 35 -11.64 5.73 0.33
N PHE A 36 -12.49 5.76 1.35
CA PHE A 36 -12.43 4.79 2.43
C PHE A 36 -13.81 4.21 2.74
N SER A 37 -13.88 2.89 2.87
CA SER A 37 -15.12 2.18 3.19
C SER A 37 -15.23 1.88 4.69
N HIS A 38 -16.46 1.67 5.15
CA HIS A 38 -16.78 1.17 6.48
C HIS A 38 -17.91 0.14 6.38
N PRO A 39 -17.97 -0.83 7.31
CA PRO A 39 -18.93 -1.95 7.23
C PRO A 39 -20.39 -1.52 7.26
N ARG A 40 -20.76 -0.64 8.20
CA ARG A 40 -22.17 -0.25 8.39
C ARG A 40 -22.29 1.01 9.25
N ASP A 41 -23.27 1.84 8.93
CA ASP A 41 -23.67 2.98 9.73
C ASP A 41 -24.19 2.57 11.12
N PHE A 42 -24.22 3.51 12.04
CA PHE A 42 -24.70 3.35 13.43
C PHE A 42 -23.96 2.29 14.24
N THR A 43 -22.74 1.90 13.84
CA THR A 43 -21.90 0.97 14.60
C THR A 43 -20.82 1.69 15.38
N PRO A 44 -20.42 1.21 16.57
CA PRO A 44 -19.49 1.91 17.44
C PRO A 44 -18.14 2.23 16.78
N VAL A 45 -17.49 1.25 16.16
CA VAL A 45 -16.17 1.43 15.53
C VAL A 45 -16.26 2.40 14.36
N CYS A 46 -17.27 2.27 13.49
CA CYS A 46 -17.45 3.18 12.35
C CYS A 46 -17.72 4.62 12.81
N THR A 47 -18.50 4.82 13.89
CA THR A 47 -18.75 6.16 14.46
C THR A 47 -17.44 6.80 14.94
N THR A 48 -16.58 6.05 15.63
CA THR A 48 -15.28 6.57 16.07
C THR A 48 -14.35 6.91 14.91
N GLU A 49 -14.34 6.08 13.85
CA GLU A 49 -13.50 6.29 12.66
C GLU A 49 -13.93 7.53 11.87
N LEU A 50 -15.22 7.65 11.52
CA LEU A 50 -15.70 8.80 10.76
C LEU A 50 -15.61 10.09 11.60
N GLY A 51 -15.80 9.98 12.90
CA GLY A 51 -15.56 11.08 13.83
C GLY A 51 -14.09 11.53 13.80
N ARG A 52 -13.14 10.61 13.83
CA ARG A 52 -11.72 10.94 13.71
C ARG A 52 -11.37 11.53 12.35
N ALA A 53 -11.90 10.96 11.26
CA ALA A 53 -11.73 11.49 9.91
C ALA A 53 -12.26 12.93 9.80
N ALA A 54 -13.44 13.22 10.39
CA ALA A 54 -14.03 14.56 10.39
C ALA A 54 -13.14 15.56 11.14
N LYS A 55 -12.59 15.20 12.31
CA LYS A 55 -11.63 16.04 13.05
C LYS A 55 -10.36 16.32 12.27
N LEU A 56 -9.89 15.37 11.47
CA LEU A 56 -8.68 15.50 10.67
C LEU A 56 -8.93 16.07 9.26
N ALA A 57 -10.18 16.30 8.86
CA ALA A 57 -10.50 16.85 7.54
C ALA A 57 -9.77 18.16 7.22
N PRO A 58 -9.59 19.12 8.15
CA PRO A 58 -8.78 20.31 7.89
C PRO A 58 -7.31 20.00 7.59
N GLU A 59 -6.74 18.96 8.22
CA GLU A 59 -5.36 18.53 7.98
C GLU A 59 -5.19 17.90 6.60
N PHE A 60 -6.17 17.11 6.16
CA PHE A 60 -6.21 16.58 4.79
C PHE A 60 -6.39 17.72 3.77
N ALA A 61 -7.26 18.69 4.05
CA ALA A 61 -7.48 19.84 3.17
C ALA A 61 -6.21 20.71 2.99
N LYS A 62 -5.41 20.94 4.04
CA LYS A 62 -4.11 21.61 3.96
C LYS A 62 -3.15 20.92 2.99
N ARG A 63 -3.26 19.60 2.84
CA ARG A 63 -2.49 18.75 1.92
C ARG A 63 -3.13 18.61 0.54
N LYS A 64 -4.19 19.37 0.26
CA LYS A 64 -5.00 19.26 -0.97
C LYS A 64 -5.49 17.83 -1.20
N VAL A 65 -5.95 17.18 -0.14
CA VAL A 65 -6.54 15.83 -0.17
C VAL A 65 -8.03 15.94 0.08
N LYS A 66 -8.83 15.37 -0.81
CA LYS A 66 -10.27 15.23 -0.66
C LYS A 66 -10.58 13.87 -0.04
N LEU A 67 -11.48 13.88 0.94
CA LEU A 67 -11.97 12.66 1.59
C LEU A 67 -13.34 12.30 1.02
N ILE A 68 -13.61 11.02 0.86
CA ILE A 68 -14.93 10.47 0.55
C ILE A 68 -15.05 9.08 1.19
N ALA A 69 -16.14 8.87 1.92
CA ALA A 69 -16.45 7.58 2.54
C ALA A 69 -17.40 6.78 1.64
N LEU A 70 -17.51 5.46 1.91
CA LEU A 70 -18.43 4.55 1.23
C LEU A 70 -18.92 3.48 2.19
N SER A 71 -20.21 3.18 2.16
CA SER A 71 -20.77 1.94 2.70
C SER A 71 -21.99 1.48 1.90
N ILE A 72 -22.54 0.37 2.31
CA ILE A 72 -23.72 -0.23 1.67
C ILE A 72 -25.05 0.35 2.17
N ASP A 73 -25.01 1.29 3.11
CA ASP A 73 -26.20 1.97 3.63
C ASP A 73 -26.69 3.04 2.66
N ASP A 74 -27.91 3.53 2.82
CA ASP A 74 -28.47 4.54 1.94
C ASP A 74 -28.15 5.99 2.38
N VAL A 75 -28.46 6.97 1.52
CA VAL A 75 -28.19 8.38 1.79
C VAL A 75 -28.93 8.90 3.02
N SER A 76 -30.15 8.41 3.27
CA SER A 76 -30.97 8.84 4.41
C SER A 76 -30.38 8.34 5.73
N ASP A 77 -29.88 7.11 5.76
CA ASP A 77 -29.18 6.54 6.90
C ASP A 77 -27.88 7.31 7.18
N HIS A 78 -27.06 7.57 6.16
CA HIS A 78 -25.84 8.39 6.29
C HIS A 78 -26.13 9.77 6.89
N LEU A 79 -27.17 10.47 6.41
CA LEU A 79 -27.53 11.80 6.91
C LEU A 79 -28.04 11.75 8.36
N ALA A 80 -28.83 10.73 8.71
CA ALA A 80 -29.28 10.54 10.09
C ALA A 80 -28.09 10.24 11.02
N TRP A 81 -27.15 9.40 10.57
CA TRP A 81 -25.98 9.01 11.35
C TRP A 81 -24.95 10.14 11.54
N CYS A 82 -24.88 11.12 10.65
CA CYS A 82 -24.01 12.28 10.83
C CYS A 82 -24.19 12.97 12.18
N LYS A 83 -25.40 12.97 12.75
CA LYS A 83 -25.69 13.54 14.07
C LYS A 83 -24.99 12.78 15.19
N ASP A 84 -24.97 11.46 15.12
CA ASP A 84 -24.31 10.60 16.12
C ASP A 84 -22.79 10.75 16.05
N ILE A 85 -22.22 10.82 14.83
CA ILE A 85 -20.80 11.05 14.63
C ILE A 85 -20.37 12.41 15.23
N ASN A 86 -21.15 13.46 15.00
CA ASN A 86 -20.88 14.78 15.55
C ASN A 86 -21.05 14.80 17.09
N ALA A 87 -22.07 14.15 17.62
CA ALA A 87 -22.26 14.00 19.07
C ALA A 87 -21.09 13.28 19.74
N TYR A 88 -20.57 12.20 19.11
CA TYR A 88 -19.38 11.51 19.58
C TYR A 88 -18.16 12.43 19.66
N ASN A 89 -18.01 13.35 18.73
CA ASN A 89 -16.93 14.33 18.70
C ASN A 89 -17.11 15.48 19.74
N SER A 90 -18.21 15.54 20.46
CA SER A 90 -18.60 16.67 21.33
C SER A 90 -18.73 18.00 20.56
N ASP A 91 -18.93 17.94 19.26
CA ASP A 91 -19.10 19.09 18.40
C ASP A 91 -20.59 19.50 18.35
N LYS A 92 -20.84 20.75 17.96
CA LYS A 92 -22.22 21.18 17.70
C LYS A 92 -22.79 20.28 16.59
N PRO A 93 -24.05 19.82 16.73
CA PRO A 93 -24.69 19.02 15.69
C PRO A 93 -24.63 19.76 14.35
N ILE A 94 -24.01 19.14 13.35
CA ILE A 94 -24.04 19.59 11.96
C ILE A 94 -24.73 18.50 11.14
N ASP A 95 -25.54 18.91 10.17
CA ASP A 95 -26.32 17.96 9.38
C ASP A 95 -25.46 17.14 8.40
N LYS A 96 -24.22 17.57 8.16
CA LYS A 96 -23.31 16.93 7.21
C LYS A 96 -21.90 16.88 7.76
N LEU A 97 -21.17 15.82 7.42
CA LEU A 97 -19.74 15.74 7.66
C LEU A 97 -18.96 16.61 6.67
N PRO A 98 -17.68 16.97 6.95
CA PRO A 98 -16.84 17.76 6.04
C PRO A 98 -16.42 17.00 4.75
N PHE A 99 -16.92 15.81 4.55
CA PHE A 99 -16.74 14.97 3.36
C PHE A 99 -18.01 14.19 3.06
N PRO A 100 -18.25 13.83 1.77
CA PRO A 100 -19.42 13.03 1.40
C PRO A 100 -19.25 11.56 1.79
N ILE A 101 -20.41 10.89 1.98
CA ILE A 101 -20.49 9.43 2.12
C ILE A 101 -21.28 8.90 0.92
N ILE A 102 -20.72 7.95 0.19
CA ILE A 102 -21.34 7.27 -0.93
C ILE A 102 -22.30 6.19 -0.41
N ALA A 103 -23.52 6.18 -0.95
CA ALA A 103 -24.50 5.13 -0.73
C ALA A 103 -24.37 4.06 -1.82
N ASP A 104 -23.81 2.91 -1.48
CA ASP A 104 -23.64 1.77 -2.39
C ASP A 104 -24.57 0.60 -2.02
N LEU A 105 -25.87 0.88 -1.88
CA LEU A 105 -26.89 -0.09 -1.43
C LEU A 105 -26.89 -1.40 -2.23
N LYS A 106 -26.60 -1.31 -3.52
CA LYS A 106 -26.52 -2.47 -4.43
C LYS A 106 -25.16 -3.16 -4.43
N ARG A 107 -24.18 -2.63 -3.71
CA ARG A 107 -22.79 -3.12 -3.65
C ARG A 107 -22.07 -3.13 -5.01
N GLU A 108 -22.55 -2.38 -5.99
CA GLU A 108 -21.96 -2.34 -7.34
C GLU A 108 -20.53 -1.79 -7.30
N LEU A 109 -20.34 -0.68 -6.59
CA LEU A 109 -19.01 -0.09 -6.41
C LEU A 109 -18.12 -0.92 -5.49
N SER A 110 -18.68 -1.44 -4.40
CA SER A 110 -17.95 -2.28 -3.45
C SER A 110 -17.41 -3.55 -4.11
N VAL A 111 -18.17 -4.15 -5.02
CA VAL A 111 -17.71 -5.30 -5.83
C VAL A 111 -16.66 -4.86 -6.84
N GLN A 112 -16.93 -3.78 -7.60
CA GLN A 112 -15.99 -3.28 -8.62
C GLN A 112 -14.63 -2.93 -8.04
N LEU A 113 -14.62 -2.33 -6.84
CA LEU A 113 -13.42 -1.86 -6.16
C LEU A 113 -12.77 -2.93 -5.27
N GLY A 114 -13.39 -4.09 -5.10
CA GLY A 114 -12.88 -5.16 -4.23
C GLY A 114 -12.91 -4.79 -2.74
N MET A 115 -13.97 -4.10 -2.31
CA MET A 115 -14.10 -3.59 -0.93
C MET A 115 -14.97 -4.46 -0.02
N LEU A 116 -15.55 -5.54 -0.51
CA LEU A 116 -16.38 -6.42 0.31
C LEU A 116 -15.55 -7.36 1.17
N ASP A 117 -16.03 -7.61 2.38
CA ASP A 117 -15.53 -8.66 3.28
C ASP A 117 -16.49 -9.86 3.20
N PRO A 118 -16.08 -10.99 2.58
CA PRO A 118 -16.97 -12.13 2.40
C PRO A 118 -17.33 -12.83 3.72
N ASP A 119 -16.55 -12.65 4.79
CA ASP A 119 -16.78 -13.24 6.11
C ASP A 119 -17.72 -12.39 6.98
N GLU A 120 -17.90 -11.12 6.63
CA GLU A 120 -18.80 -10.20 7.35
C GLU A 120 -20.14 -10.10 6.62
N ILE A 121 -21.15 -10.77 7.14
CA ILE A 121 -22.48 -10.88 6.52
C ILE A 121 -23.48 -9.94 7.19
N GLY A 122 -24.17 -9.13 6.40
CA GLY A 122 -25.24 -8.25 6.85
C GLY A 122 -26.53 -9.00 7.21
N LYS A 123 -27.51 -8.27 7.75
CA LYS A 123 -28.84 -8.83 8.08
C LYS A 123 -29.60 -9.34 6.85
N ASP A 124 -29.25 -8.85 5.68
CA ASP A 124 -29.78 -9.22 4.37
C ASP A 124 -29.11 -10.48 3.79
N GLY A 125 -28.19 -11.11 4.52
CA GLY A 125 -27.44 -12.28 4.08
C GLY A 125 -26.37 -11.97 3.04
N MET A 126 -26.03 -10.69 2.83
CA MET A 126 -25.06 -10.26 1.83
C MET A 126 -23.80 -9.69 2.52
N PRO A 127 -22.60 -9.78 1.87
CA PRO A 127 -21.38 -9.25 2.41
C PRO A 127 -21.43 -7.74 2.70
N LEU A 128 -20.80 -7.33 3.78
CA LEU A 128 -20.56 -5.94 4.12
C LEU A 128 -19.23 -5.44 3.49
N THR A 129 -19.04 -4.13 3.48
CA THR A 129 -17.75 -3.54 3.11
C THR A 129 -16.72 -3.72 4.23
N ALA A 130 -15.51 -4.10 3.88
CA ALA A 130 -14.35 -4.05 4.77
C ALA A 130 -13.95 -2.59 5.07
N ARG A 131 -12.97 -2.38 5.96
CA ARG A 131 -12.38 -1.06 6.22
C ARG A 131 -11.21 -0.81 5.28
N VAL A 132 -11.53 -0.46 4.04
CA VAL A 132 -10.54 -0.15 3.00
C VAL A 132 -10.16 1.33 3.05
N VAL A 133 -8.92 1.64 2.71
CA VAL A 133 -8.46 2.98 2.36
C VAL A 133 -7.76 2.90 1.01
N PHE A 134 -8.24 3.64 0.03
CA PHE A 134 -7.57 3.86 -1.24
C PHE A 134 -7.12 5.31 -1.33
N ILE A 135 -5.83 5.53 -1.61
CA ILE A 135 -5.27 6.86 -1.85
C ILE A 135 -4.95 7.00 -3.33
N PHE A 136 -5.58 7.99 -3.96
CA PHE A 136 -5.39 8.31 -5.38
C PHE A 136 -4.56 9.58 -5.52
N GLY A 137 -3.65 9.58 -6.51
CA GLY A 137 -2.95 10.79 -6.91
C GLY A 137 -3.79 11.71 -7.80
N PRO A 138 -3.28 12.92 -8.14
CA PRO A 138 -3.92 13.82 -9.11
C PRO A 138 -4.11 13.18 -10.50
N ASP A 139 -3.28 12.19 -10.82
CA ASP A 139 -3.35 11.36 -12.04
C ASP A 139 -4.46 10.28 -12.00
N LYS A 140 -5.31 10.31 -10.97
CA LYS A 140 -6.40 9.35 -10.73
C LYS A 140 -5.94 7.91 -10.48
N LYS A 141 -4.64 7.67 -10.34
CA LYS A 141 -4.10 6.32 -10.12
C LYS A 141 -4.00 5.99 -8.65
N LEU A 142 -4.26 4.73 -8.32
CA LEU A 142 -4.10 4.20 -6.97
C LEU A 142 -2.62 4.22 -6.57
N LYS A 143 -2.31 4.90 -5.47
CA LYS A 143 -0.96 5.04 -4.91
C LYS A 143 -0.74 4.21 -3.66
N LEU A 144 -1.81 3.88 -2.93
CA LEU A 144 -1.75 3.11 -1.70
C LEU A 144 -3.10 2.48 -1.42
N SER A 145 -3.09 1.26 -0.90
CA SER A 145 -4.26 0.60 -0.33
C SER A 145 -3.98 0.08 1.07
N ILE A 146 -4.97 0.18 1.96
CA ILE A 146 -4.98 -0.42 3.29
C ILE A 146 -6.27 -1.21 3.40
N LEU A 147 -6.20 -2.42 3.94
CA LEU A 147 -7.35 -3.30 4.13
C LEU A 147 -7.37 -3.81 5.56
N TYR A 148 -8.43 -3.50 6.29
CA TYR A 148 -8.66 -3.96 7.66
C TYR A 148 -10.00 -4.69 7.76
N PRO A 149 -10.11 -5.73 8.62
CA PRO A 149 -11.38 -6.38 8.91
C PRO A 149 -12.31 -5.45 9.69
N ALA A 150 -13.60 -5.80 9.74
CA ALA A 150 -14.61 -5.01 10.44
C ALA A 150 -14.31 -4.80 11.93
N THR A 151 -13.58 -5.74 12.56
CA THR A 151 -13.26 -5.73 13.99
C THR A 151 -12.14 -4.76 14.39
N THR A 152 -11.36 -4.24 13.44
CA THR A 152 -10.16 -3.46 13.71
C THR A 152 -10.29 -2.05 13.14
N GLY A 153 -10.39 -1.02 14.00
CA GLY A 153 -10.40 0.38 13.60
C GLY A 153 -9.05 0.85 13.05
N ARG A 154 -9.10 1.73 12.05
CA ARG A 154 -7.91 2.27 11.36
C ARG A 154 -7.24 3.39 12.16
N ASN A 155 -5.95 3.57 11.93
CA ASN A 155 -5.19 4.70 12.46
C ASN A 155 -5.14 5.84 11.42
N PHE A 156 -5.92 6.89 11.61
CA PHE A 156 -5.98 8.05 10.71
C PHE A 156 -4.74 8.94 10.78
N ASP A 157 -3.94 8.89 11.85
CA ASP A 157 -2.66 9.59 11.91
C ASP A 157 -1.63 8.90 11.01
N GLU A 158 -1.68 7.56 10.91
CA GLU A 158 -0.90 6.82 9.92
C GLU A 158 -1.35 7.14 8.48
N ILE A 159 -2.64 7.30 8.23
CA ILE A 159 -3.15 7.72 6.92
C ILE A 159 -2.62 9.11 6.55
N LEU A 160 -2.56 10.05 7.48
CA LEU A 160 -1.93 11.36 7.26
C LEU A 160 -0.43 11.22 6.97
N ARG A 161 0.28 10.42 7.76
CA ARG A 161 1.72 10.16 7.58
C ARG A 161 2.03 9.61 6.18
N VAL A 162 1.24 8.64 5.71
CA VAL A 162 1.48 8.05 4.37
C VAL A 162 1.10 9.00 3.24
N VAL A 163 0.12 9.90 3.43
CA VAL A 163 -0.16 10.99 2.49
C VAL A 163 1.06 11.90 2.35
N ASP A 164 1.63 12.35 3.47
CA ASP A 164 2.84 13.18 3.47
C ASP A 164 4.01 12.48 2.76
N SER A 165 4.20 11.19 3.01
CA SER A 165 5.19 10.37 2.34
C SER A 165 4.96 10.29 0.83
N LEU A 166 3.74 9.97 0.39
CA LEU A 166 3.39 9.85 -1.03
C LEU A 166 3.56 11.17 -1.77
N GLN A 167 3.16 12.29 -1.16
CA GLN A 167 3.32 13.61 -1.77
C GLN A 167 4.79 14.01 -1.86
N LEU A 168 5.59 13.74 -0.83
CA LEU A 168 7.03 13.99 -0.84
C LEU A 168 7.71 13.17 -1.94
N THR A 169 7.42 11.88 -2.03
CA THR A 169 8.03 10.97 -3.02
C THR A 169 7.65 11.34 -4.45
N ALA A 170 6.39 11.76 -4.67
CA ALA A 170 5.92 12.20 -5.99
C ALA A 170 6.65 13.47 -6.49
N VAL A 171 6.97 14.41 -5.59
CA VAL A 171 7.61 15.70 -5.95
C VAL A 171 9.13 15.60 -5.97
N LYS A 172 9.73 14.93 -5.00
CA LYS A 172 11.18 14.97 -4.76
C LYS A 172 11.95 13.78 -5.35
N LYS A 173 11.25 12.76 -5.90
CA LYS A 173 11.87 11.49 -6.36
C LYS A 173 12.75 10.86 -5.29
N VAL A 174 12.25 10.79 -4.08
CA VAL A 174 12.90 10.20 -2.90
C VAL A 174 12.08 9.02 -2.40
N ALA A 175 12.66 8.19 -1.54
CA ALA A 175 11.94 7.18 -0.76
C ALA A 175 11.97 7.57 0.72
N THR A 176 10.91 7.25 1.43
CA THR A 176 10.84 7.41 2.88
C THR A 176 11.19 6.08 3.55
N PRO A 177 12.11 6.06 4.53
CA PRO A 177 12.47 4.84 5.25
C PRO A 177 11.38 4.38 6.22
N VAL A 178 11.62 3.24 6.88
CA VAL A 178 10.78 2.74 7.98
C VAL A 178 10.59 3.82 9.05
N ASP A 179 9.38 3.91 9.59
CA ASP A 179 9.00 4.85 10.67
C ASP A 179 9.25 6.34 10.35
N TRP A 180 9.38 6.67 9.07
CA TRP A 180 9.55 8.05 8.63
C TRP A 180 8.37 8.92 9.09
N LYS A 181 8.70 10.14 9.56
CA LYS A 181 7.72 11.15 9.96
C LYS A 181 8.02 12.48 9.26
N PRO A 182 7.00 13.30 8.96
CA PRO A 182 7.17 14.61 8.31
C PRO A 182 8.11 15.57 9.08
N GLU A 183 8.16 15.46 10.42
CA GLU A 183 9.02 16.27 11.27
C GLU A 183 10.52 15.93 11.09
N ASN A 184 10.82 14.76 10.49
CA ASN A 184 12.18 14.30 10.22
C ASN A 184 12.46 14.23 8.69
N PRO A 185 12.35 15.32 7.94
CA PRO A 185 12.53 15.32 6.49
C PRO A 185 13.94 14.91 6.05
N THR A 186 14.91 14.97 6.97
CA THR A 186 16.32 14.63 6.72
C THR A 186 16.59 13.15 6.53
N THR A 187 15.60 12.29 6.76
CA THR A 187 15.71 10.83 6.60
C THR A 187 15.23 10.31 5.25
N ALA A 188 14.63 11.18 4.41
CA ALA A 188 14.24 10.79 3.06
C ALA A 188 15.49 10.56 2.18
N VAL A 189 15.49 9.45 1.45
CA VAL A 189 16.63 8.99 0.62
C VAL A 189 16.32 9.22 -0.84
N SER A 190 17.18 9.94 -1.58
CA SER A 190 17.05 10.06 -3.03
C SER A 190 17.25 8.70 -3.69
N VAL A 191 16.27 8.27 -4.47
CA VAL A 191 16.39 7.09 -5.33
C VAL A 191 16.84 7.58 -6.69
N VAL A 192 18.13 7.41 -7.01
CA VAL A 192 18.63 7.61 -8.36
C VAL A 192 18.45 6.28 -9.08
N THR A 193 17.36 6.14 -9.83
CA THR A 193 17.23 5.06 -10.80
C THR A 193 17.93 5.49 -12.09
N GLU A 194 19.24 5.29 -12.20
CA GLU A 194 19.86 5.12 -13.50
C GLU A 194 19.50 3.70 -13.96
N VAL A 195 18.44 3.58 -14.73
CA VAL A 195 18.19 2.38 -15.51
C VAL A 195 19.14 2.47 -16.72
N ASN A 196 20.36 1.98 -16.54
CA ASN A 196 21.18 1.58 -17.67
C ASN A 196 20.72 0.18 -18.07
N ASP A 197 20.28 0.03 -19.32
CA ASP A 197 19.82 -1.21 -19.96
C ASP A 197 20.90 -2.28 -20.13
N ASP A 198 22.00 -2.23 -19.38
CA ASP A 198 23.00 -3.29 -19.34
C ASP A 198 22.82 -4.12 -18.05
N TYR A 199 22.10 -5.22 -18.20
CA TYR A 199 22.10 -6.33 -17.25
C TYR A 199 23.47 -7.01 -17.21
N SER A 200 24.49 -6.29 -16.82
CA SER A 200 25.73 -6.90 -16.34
C SER A 200 25.63 -7.03 -14.82
N HIS A 201 25.97 -8.20 -14.34
CA HIS A 201 25.92 -8.68 -12.94
C HIS A 201 26.74 -7.82 -11.93
N ASP A 202 26.60 -6.50 -11.94
CA ASP A 202 27.27 -5.63 -11.00
C ASP A 202 26.25 -4.87 -10.14
N THR A 203 25.75 -5.59 -9.11
CA THR A 203 24.83 -5.10 -8.07
C THR A 203 25.41 -3.95 -7.20
N ASN A 204 26.43 -3.23 -7.67
CA ASN A 204 27.22 -2.32 -6.83
C ASN A 204 27.02 -0.85 -7.10
N LYS A 205 25.98 -0.41 -7.83
CA LYS A 205 25.70 1.01 -8.01
C LYS A 205 24.26 1.43 -7.68
N MET A 206 23.75 1.04 -6.52
CA MET A 206 22.71 1.84 -5.89
C MET A 206 23.38 3.00 -5.15
N LEU A 207 23.59 4.11 -5.82
CA LEU A 207 24.03 5.35 -5.22
C LEU A 207 22.82 6.03 -4.55
N TYR A 208 22.65 5.76 -3.24
CA TYR A 208 21.74 6.55 -2.42
C TYR A 208 22.38 7.90 -2.11
N LYS A 209 21.87 8.98 -2.71
CA LYS A 209 22.29 10.31 -2.36
C LYS A 209 21.39 10.84 -1.25
N LEU A 210 21.93 10.98 -0.05
CA LEU A 210 21.22 11.62 1.07
C LEU A 210 20.89 13.07 0.73
N VAL A 211 19.62 13.45 0.84
CA VAL A 211 19.15 14.82 0.55
C VAL A 211 19.60 15.79 1.65
N THR A 212 20.16 15.30 2.76
CA THR A 212 20.73 16.12 3.82
C THR A 212 21.95 15.49 4.48
N ASN A 213 22.86 16.38 4.84
CA ASN A 213 24.17 16.19 5.42
C ASN A 213 24.08 15.61 6.86
N THR A 214 24.02 14.27 7.02
CA THR A 214 24.09 13.68 8.36
C THR A 214 25.28 12.71 8.47
N SER A 215 26.30 13.13 9.18
CA SER A 215 27.49 12.33 9.47
C SER A 215 27.22 10.97 10.15
N LYS A 216 26.07 10.84 10.84
CA LYS A 216 25.63 9.57 11.47
C LYS A 216 25.19 8.54 10.45
N MET A 217 24.45 8.94 9.42
CA MET A 217 23.92 8.03 8.42
C MET A 217 24.99 7.58 7.41
N MET A 218 25.98 8.44 7.11
CA MET A 218 27.16 8.02 6.36
C MET A 218 27.97 6.95 7.11
N LYS A 219 28.08 7.04 8.44
CA LYS A 219 28.72 6.00 9.26
C LYS A 219 27.94 4.69 9.25
N TYR A 220 26.59 4.75 9.28
CA TYR A 220 25.74 3.56 9.19
C TYR A 220 25.85 2.91 7.81
N MET A 221 25.74 3.67 6.73
CA MET A 221 25.87 3.17 5.35
C MET A 221 27.25 2.58 5.08
N LYS A 222 28.34 3.18 5.60
CA LYS A 222 29.69 2.58 5.53
C LYS A 222 29.76 1.23 6.25
N ARG A 223 29.05 1.04 7.35
CA ARG A 223 28.97 -0.26 8.07
C ARG A 223 28.20 -1.29 7.27
N VAL A 224 27.04 -0.92 6.71
CA VAL A 224 26.20 -1.83 5.91
C VAL A 224 26.92 -2.25 4.63
N THR A 225 27.55 -1.34 3.90
CA THR A 225 28.35 -1.66 2.70
C THR A 225 29.59 -2.48 3.03
N HIS A 226 30.22 -2.27 4.19
CA HIS A 226 31.34 -3.08 4.63
C HIS A 226 30.90 -4.51 4.98
N HIS A 227 29.76 -4.66 5.64
CA HIS A 227 29.19 -5.98 5.98
C HIS A 227 28.80 -6.76 4.71
N HIS A 228 28.15 -6.08 3.78
CA HIS A 228 27.75 -6.66 2.49
C HIS A 228 28.98 -7.10 1.63
N LYS A 229 30.03 -6.29 1.60
CA LYS A 229 31.30 -6.68 0.95
C LYS A 229 31.94 -7.91 1.58
N LYS A 230 31.91 -8.05 2.91
CA LYS A 230 32.38 -9.26 3.61
C LYS A 230 31.56 -10.49 3.24
N GLU A 231 30.25 -10.36 3.17
CA GLU A 231 29.34 -11.45 2.82
C GLU A 231 29.54 -11.93 1.37
N ILE A 232 29.70 -11.00 0.41
CA ILE A 232 30.04 -11.33 -0.98
C ILE A 232 31.38 -12.04 -1.07
N LYS A 233 32.39 -11.57 -0.33
CA LYS A 233 33.72 -12.22 -0.30
C LYS A 233 33.63 -13.62 0.27
N TYR A 234 32.82 -13.83 1.31
CA TYR A 234 32.60 -15.12 1.92
C TYR A 234 31.88 -16.10 0.96
N ARG A 235 30.86 -15.63 0.25
CA ARG A 235 30.16 -16.44 -0.76
C ARG A 235 31.06 -16.81 -1.94
N LYS A 236 31.93 -15.90 -2.40
CA LYS A 236 32.93 -16.21 -3.46
C LYS A 236 33.95 -17.23 -3.01
N LEU A 237 34.42 -17.14 -1.76
CA LEU A 237 35.38 -18.10 -1.19
C LEU A 237 34.75 -19.50 -1.07
N ASN A 238 33.51 -19.60 -0.62
CA ASN A 238 32.79 -20.88 -0.50
C ASN A 238 32.43 -21.47 -1.86
N LYS A 239 32.19 -20.65 -2.88
CA LYS A 239 31.99 -21.14 -4.25
C LYS A 239 33.29 -21.67 -4.85
N LYS A 240 34.43 -21.01 -4.58
CA LYS A 240 35.75 -21.51 -5.02
C LYS A 240 36.10 -22.84 -4.33
N ARG A 241 35.90 -22.93 -3.00
CA ARG A 241 36.16 -24.22 -2.28
C ARG A 241 35.34 -25.37 -2.81
N ARG A 242 34.05 -25.14 -3.15
CA ARG A 242 33.20 -26.20 -3.74
C ARG A 242 33.68 -26.63 -5.13
N ASN A 243 34.17 -25.70 -5.94
CA ASN A 243 34.70 -26.04 -7.26
C ASN A 243 36.06 -26.78 -7.15
N ASP A 244 36.90 -26.40 -6.18
CA ASP A 244 38.20 -27.08 -5.93
C ASP A 244 37.96 -28.51 -5.37
N GLU A 245 36.89 -28.76 -4.61
CA GLU A 245 36.48 -30.07 -4.09
C GLU A 245 35.94 -31.00 -5.21
N TYR A 246 35.29 -30.47 -6.24
CA TYR A 246 34.82 -31.23 -7.40
C TYR A 246 35.95 -31.60 -8.38
N ASP A 247 37.00 -30.78 -8.48
CA ASP A 247 38.17 -31.08 -9.35
C ASP A 247 39.09 -32.16 -8.74
N GLU A 248 39.11 -32.34 -7.40
CA GLU A 248 39.87 -33.41 -6.74
C GLU A 248 39.17 -34.78 -6.85
N ASP A 249 37.83 -34.84 -6.94
CA ASP A 249 37.09 -36.12 -7.08
C ASP A 249 37.09 -36.68 -8.52
N GLU A 250 37.36 -35.85 -9.55
CA GLU A 250 37.47 -36.34 -10.94
C GLU A 250 38.80 -37.07 -11.23
N GLN A 251 39.81 -36.95 -10.34
CA GLN A 251 41.13 -37.62 -10.56
C GLN A 251 41.23 -39.00 -9.93
N LEU A 252 40.20 -39.57 -9.30
CA LEU A 252 40.28 -40.79 -8.51
C LEU A 252 39.51 -42.02 -9.04
N PHE A 253 39.05 -42.04 -10.30
CA PHE A 253 38.48 -43.28 -10.86
C PHE A 253 39.18 -43.71 -12.16
N PRO A 254 40.01 -44.78 -12.12
CA PRO A 254 40.50 -45.42 -13.35
C PRO A 254 39.38 -46.29 -13.97
N VAL A 255 39.20 -46.07 -15.25
CA VAL A 255 38.31 -46.82 -16.14
C VAL A 255 38.67 -48.34 -16.10
N CYS A 256 37.74 -49.18 -15.62
CA CYS A 256 37.74 -50.61 -15.91
C CYS A 256 36.72 -50.87 -17.03
N LEU A 257 37.27 -51.03 -18.24
CA LEU A 257 36.57 -51.68 -19.35
C LEU A 257 36.50 -53.20 -19.11
N HIS A 258 35.29 -53.75 -19.02
CA HIS A 258 35.03 -55.14 -19.27
C HIS A 258 33.86 -55.29 -20.23
N ASN A 259 34.22 -55.72 -21.43
CA ASN A 259 33.34 -56.37 -22.41
C ASN A 259 32.64 -57.58 -21.81
N HIS A 260 31.39 -57.77 -21.96
CA HIS A 260 30.75 -59.03 -22.27
C HIS A 260 29.50 -58.86 -23.11
N SER A 261 29.56 -59.52 -24.19
CA SER A 261 28.57 -59.77 -25.22
C SER A 261 27.49 -60.78 -24.79
N SER A 262 26.37 -60.68 -25.53
CA SER A 262 25.42 -61.79 -25.92
C SER A 262 24.29 -62.10 -24.96
N SER A 263 23.18 -62.01 -25.46
CA SER A 263 22.18 -62.83 -26.16
C SER A 263 20.84 -62.81 -25.41
N ALA A 264 19.87 -62.39 -26.10
CA ALA A 264 18.65 -63.05 -26.56
C ALA A 264 17.81 -63.87 -25.53
N ASP A 265 16.54 -63.53 -25.60
CA ASP A 265 15.31 -64.32 -25.65
C ASP A 265 14.33 -64.19 -24.50
N SER A 266 13.19 -63.74 -24.95
CA SER A 266 11.81 -64.26 -24.74
C SER A 266 11.34 -64.60 -23.31
N ILE A 267 10.41 -63.96 -22.78
CA ILE A 267 8.94 -64.26 -22.74
C ILE A 267 8.19 -63.03 -22.20
#